data_6968006e0514126dd20f0d636d6578a8
#
_entry.id   6968006e0514126dd20f0d636d6578a8
#
_cell.length_a   1.000
_cell.length_b   1.000
_cell.length_c   1.000
_cell.angle_alpha   90.00
_cell.angle_beta   90.00
_cell.angle_gamma   90.00
#
_symmetry.space_group_name_H-M   'P 1'
#
loop_
_entity.id
_entity.type
_entity.pdbx_description
1 polymer ?
#
loop_
_entity_poly.entity_id
_entity_poly.type
_entity_poly.pdbx_seq_one_letter_code
_entity_poly.pdbx_strand_id
1 'polypeptide(L)'
;HEDGYIYGVFCAERHDDVQPGDLSAATATAAIARTKDLVNWERLPDLKTKSQQRNVVLHPEFVDGKYAFYTRPQDGFIDTGSGGGIGWALVDDITHAEIKEEKIINARHYHTIQEVKNGEGPHPIKTDKGWLHLAHGVRGCASGLRYVLYMYMTSLEDPTKVIAEPGGYLLVPEGPEYIGDVMNVVFA
;
A
#
# COMPACT_ATOMS: atom_id res chain seq x y z
N HIS A 1 -17.00 -3.45 -2.98
CA HIS A 1 -17.04 -2.06 -3.44
C HIS A 1 -18.48 -1.68 -3.81
N GLU A 2 -18.80 -0.39 -3.85
CA GLU A 2 -20.18 0.11 -4.11
C GLU A 2 -20.74 -0.27 -5.48
N ASP A 3 -19.92 -0.59 -6.46
CA ASP A 3 -20.33 -1.07 -7.79
C ASP A 3 -20.79 -2.54 -7.82
N GLY A 4 -20.82 -3.19 -6.66
CA GLY A 4 -21.25 -4.57 -6.49
C GLY A 4 -20.21 -5.63 -6.85
N TYR A 5 -18.94 -5.23 -7.10
CA TYR A 5 -17.83 -6.16 -7.25
C TYR A 5 -17.01 -6.27 -5.96
N ILE A 6 -16.40 -7.43 -5.79
CA ILE A 6 -15.33 -7.67 -4.82
C ILE A 6 -14.02 -7.61 -5.60
N TYR A 7 -13.09 -6.79 -5.14
CA TYR A 7 -11.80 -6.59 -5.79
C TYR A 7 -10.67 -7.21 -4.98
N GLY A 8 -9.74 -7.85 -5.68
CA GLY A 8 -8.42 -8.17 -5.20
C GLY A 8 -7.40 -7.24 -5.86
N VAL A 9 -6.69 -6.45 -5.06
CA VAL A 9 -5.56 -5.65 -5.52
C VAL A 9 -4.30 -6.25 -4.91
N PHE A 10 -3.31 -6.56 -5.73
CA PHE A 10 -2.10 -7.26 -5.28
C PHE A 10 -0.86 -6.83 -6.06
N CYS A 11 0.29 -7.00 -5.46
CA CYS A 11 1.55 -6.73 -6.13
C CYS A 11 1.85 -7.82 -7.17
N ALA A 12 2.03 -7.43 -8.42
CA ALA A 12 2.55 -8.28 -9.48
C ALA A 12 4.03 -7.92 -9.71
N GLU A 13 4.89 -8.84 -9.35
CA GLU A 13 6.33 -8.70 -9.54
C GLU A 13 6.74 -9.41 -10.83
N ARG A 14 7.51 -8.73 -11.67
CA ARG A 14 8.08 -9.27 -12.89
C ARG A 14 9.59 -9.15 -12.82
N HIS A 15 10.26 -10.26 -13.06
CA HIS A 15 11.71 -10.26 -13.22
C HIS A 15 12.04 -9.87 -14.64
N ASP A 16 12.74 -8.77 -14.83
CA ASP A 16 13.24 -8.36 -16.12
C ASP A 16 14.56 -9.11 -16.39
N ASP A 17 14.69 -9.77 -17.53
CA ASP A 17 15.85 -10.58 -17.93
C ASP A 17 17.16 -9.77 -18.13
N VAL A 18 17.23 -8.56 -17.61
CA VAL A 18 18.34 -7.64 -17.82
C VAL A 18 19.62 -8.09 -17.13
N GLN A 19 19.51 -8.81 -15.99
CA GLN A 19 20.67 -9.41 -15.31
C GLN A 19 20.26 -10.75 -14.68
N PRO A 20 20.55 -11.88 -15.30
CA PRO A 20 20.29 -13.17 -14.73
C PRO A 20 20.94 -13.33 -13.35
N GLY A 21 20.13 -13.68 -12.34
CA GLY A 21 20.58 -13.87 -10.96
C GLY A 21 20.53 -12.63 -10.07
N ASP A 22 20.20 -11.45 -10.58
CA ASP A 22 19.93 -10.27 -9.75
C ASP A 22 18.46 -10.24 -9.34
N LEU A 23 18.16 -10.69 -8.12
CA LEU A 23 16.81 -10.69 -7.56
C LEU A 23 16.25 -9.28 -7.28
N SER A 24 17.11 -8.24 -7.36
CA SER A 24 16.67 -6.85 -7.24
C SER A 24 16.23 -6.25 -8.58
N ALA A 25 16.59 -6.87 -9.70
CA ALA A 25 16.24 -6.45 -11.05
C ALA A 25 14.79 -6.86 -11.42
N ALA A 26 13.82 -6.48 -10.60
CA ALA A 26 12.42 -6.74 -10.82
C ALA A 26 11.62 -5.44 -10.90
N THR A 27 10.45 -5.51 -11.53
CA THR A 27 9.47 -4.44 -11.53
C THR A 27 8.22 -4.86 -10.77
N ALA A 28 7.65 -3.93 -10.02
CA ALA A 28 6.44 -4.14 -9.25
C ALA A 28 5.31 -3.24 -9.77
N THR A 29 4.18 -3.87 -10.09
CA THR A 29 2.95 -3.17 -10.49
C THR A 29 1.78 -3.62 -9.62
N ALA A 30 0.76 -2.77 -9.49
CA ALA A 30 -0.48 -3.17 -8.86
C ALA A 30 -1.35 -3.92 -9.87
N ALA A 31 -1.65 -5.15 -9.56
CA ALA A 31 -2.53 -6.01 -10.33
C ALA A 31 -3.93 -5.99 -9.75
N ILE A 32 -4.95 -6.03 -10.59
CA ILE A 32 -6.36 -5.95 -10.19
C ILE A 32 -7.10 -7.18 -10.71
N ALA A 33 -7.86 -7.82 -9.83
CA ALA A 33 -8.85 -8.83 -10.20
C ALA A 33 -10.18 -8.50 -9.53
N ARG A 34 -11.30 -8.93 -10.13
CA ARG A 34 -12.61 -8.72 -9.54
C ARG A 34 -13.50 -9.96 -9.68
N THR A 35 -14.48 -10.04 -8.80
CA THR A 35 -15.49 -11.10 -8.80
C THR A 35 -16.80 -10.59 -8.23
N LYS A 36 -17.90 -11.33 -8.51
CA LYS A 36 -19.19 -11.13 -7.85
C LYS A 36 -19.56 -12.26 -6.89
N ASP A 37 -18.87 -13.39 -6.99
CA ASP A 37 -19.24 -14.63 -6.30
C ASP A 37 -18.10 -15.33 -5.59
N LEU A 38 -16.88 -14.74 -5.58
CA LEU A 38 -15.65 -15.30 -5.03
C LEU A 38 -15.17 -16.61 -5.69
N VAL A 39 -15.83 -17.05 -6.73
CA VAL A 39 -15.51 -18.28 -7.47
C VAL A 39 -14.98 -17.94 -8.87
N ASN A 40 -15.69 -17.10 -9.59
CA ASN A 40 -15.32 -16.68 -10.93
C ASN A 40 -14.61 -15.32 -10.87
N TRP A 41 -13.30 -15.32 -11.16
CA TRP A 41 -12.47 -14.13 -11.12
C TRP A 41 -12.13 -13.62 -12.51
N GLU A 42 -12.30 -12.34 -12.74
CA GLU A 42 -11.85 -11.62 -13.91
C GLU A 42 -10.57 -10.87 -13.59
N ARG A 43 -9.49 -11.13 -14.33
CA ARG A 43 -8.24 -10.37 -14.26
C ARG A 43 -8.37 -9.12 -15.12
N LEU A 44 -8.25 -7.94 -14.50
CA LEU A 44 -8.20 -6.68 -15.20
C LEU A 44 -6.76 -6.33 -15.61
N PRO A 45 -6.55 -5.38 -16.55
CA PRO A 45 -5.23 -4.82 -16.82
C PRO A 45 -4.59 -4.27 -15.53
N ASP A 46 -3.25 -4.33 -15.46
CA ASP A 46 -2.51 -3.75 -14.35
C ASP A 46 -2.76 -2.24 -14.27
N LEU A 47 -2.77 -1.72 -13.05
CA LEU A 47 -2.84 -0.29 -12.79
C LEU A 47 -1.61 0.41 -13.41
N LYS A 48 -1.85 1.32 -14.34
CA LYS A 48 -0.79 2.11 -14.97
C LYS A 48 -0.37 3.24 -14.04
N THR A 49 0.92 3.32 -13.78
CA THR A 49 1.53 4.32 -12.88
C THR A 49 2.85 4.81 -13.44
N LYS A 50 3.30 5.99 -13.01
CA LYS A 50 4.61 6.56 -13.38
C LYS A 50 5.76 5.95 -12.58
N SER A 51 5.49 5.52 -11.35
CA SER A 51 6.43 4.90 -10.42
C SER A 51 6.10 3.42 -10.21
N GLN A 52 7.02 2.66 -9.67
CA GLN A 52 6.70 1.32 -9.18
C GLN A 52 5.76 1.39 -7.99
N GLN A 53 4.87 0.39 -7.84
CA GLN A 53 3.86 0.34 -6.80
C GLN A 53 3.82 -1.05 -6.17
N ARG A 54 4.03 -1.16 -4.86
CA ARG A 54 4.01 -2.45 -4.17
C ARG A 54 2.82 -2.65 -3.22
N ASN A 55 2.33 -1.59 -2.62
CA ASN A 55 1.24 -1.66 -1.65
C ASN A 55 0.12 -0.72 -2.09
N VAL A 56 -0.68 -1.17 -3.05
CA VAL A 56 -1.84 -0.43 -3.53
C VAL A 56 -3.09 -1.03 -2.95
N VAL A 57 -3.95 -0.18 -2.40
CA VAL A 57 -5.20 -0.57 -1.76
C VAL A 57 -6.34 0.22 -2.37
N LEU A 58 -7.41 -0.45 -2.77
CA LEU A 58 -8.62 0.20 -3.24
C LEU A 58 -9.45 0.66 -2.04
N HIS A 59 -9.83 1.93 -2.04
CA HIS A 59 -10.79 2.49 -1.09
C HIS A 59 -12.16 1.78 -1.26
N PRO A 60 -12.89 1.46 -0.18
CA PRO A 60 -14.13 0.67 -0.30
C PRO A 60 -15.30 1.41 -0.95
N GLU A 61 -15.27 2.74 -0.99
CA GLU A 61 -16.33 3.59 -1.54
C GLU A 61 -15.80 4.46 -2.67
N PHE A 62 -16.69 4.97 -3.52
CA PHE A 62 -16.32 6.01 -4.47
C PHE A 62 -16.01 7.32 -3.74
N VAL A 63 -15.03 8.05 -4.25
CA VAL A 63 -14.71 9.40 -3.81
C VAL A 63 -14.82 10.33 -5.03
N ASP A 64 -15.66 11.33 -4.95
CA ASP A 64 -16.00 12.21 -6.07
C ASP A 64 -16.47 11.46 -7.33
N GLY A 65 -17.19 10.33 -7.12
CA GLY A 65 -17.68 9.47 -8.19
C GLY A 65 -16.61 8.63 -8.89
N LYS A 66 -15.40 8.55 -8.33
CA LYS A 66 -14.23 7.82 -8.88
C LYS A 66 -13.76 6.71 -7.97
N TYR A 67 -13.07 5.73 -8.53
CA TYR A 67 -12.31 4.76 -7.76
C TYR A 67 -11.10 5.45 -7.12
N ALA A 68 -10.94 5.26 -5.81
CA ALA A 68 -9.86 5.88 -5.07
C ALA A 68 -8.85 4.81 -4.60
N PHE A 69 -7.58 5.11 -4.74
CA PHE A 69 -6.51 4.20 -4.37
C PHE A 69 -5.56 4.84 -3.36
N TYR A 70 -5.24 4.09 -2.33
CA TYR A 70 -4.04 4.32 -1.53
C TYR A 70 -2.88 3.65 -2.25
N THR A 71 -1.78 4.38 -2.41
CA THR A 71 -0.63 3.95 -3.18
C THR A 71 0.63 4.00 -2.33
N ARG A 72 1.70 3.42 -2.81
CA ARG A 72 3.04 3.60 -2.25
C ARG A 72 4.05 3.69 -3.37
N PRO A 73 4.23 4.90 -3.94
CA PRO A 73 5.19 5.11 -5.02
C PRO A 73 6.61 4.86 -4.56
N GLN A 74 7.41 4.23 -5.41
CA GLN A 74 8.83 4.00 -5.18
C GLN A 74 9.61 4.04 -6.49
N ASP A 75 10.89 4.47 -6.41
CA ASP A 75 11.72 4.68 -7.59
C ASP A 75 12.24 3.36 -8.15
N GLY A 76 12.56 2.38 -7.29
CA GLY A 76 13.05 1.06 -7.67
C GLY A 76 12.26 -0.07 -7.03
N PHE A 77 12.63 -1.31 -7.33
CA PHE A 77 11.98 -2.49 -6.77
C PHE A 77 12.15 -2.62 -5.25
N ILE A 78 13.33 -2.30 -4.73
CA ILE A 78 13.65 -2.34 -3.30
C ILE A 78 13.72 -0.93 -2.73
N ASP A 79 14.39 -0.02 -3.44
CA ASP A 79 14.64 1.34 -3.00
C ASP A 79 13.40 2.21 -3.24
N THR A 80 12.94 2.83 -2.17
CA THR A 80 11.82 3.78 -2.25
C THR A 80 12.22 5.13 -2.84
N GLY A 81 13.51 5.46 -2.83
CA GLY A 81 14.02 6.73 -3.33
C GLY A 81 13.30 7.93 -2.71
N SER A 82 12.72 8.76 -3.55
CA SER A 82 11.89 9.90 -3.13
C SER A 82 10.50 9.52 -2.64
N GLY A 83 10.04 8.30 -2.95
CA GLY A 83 8.75 7.75 -2.56
C GLY A 83 8.72 7.12 -1.16
N GLY A 84 7.90 6.09 -1.00
CA GLY A 84 7.84 5.25 0.22
C GLY A 84 6.88 5.73 1.29
N GLY A 85 6.14 6.81 1.07
CA GLY A 85 4.99 7.23 1.87
C GLY A 85 3.66 6.71 1.28
N ILE A 86 2.57 6.82 2.05
CA ILE A 86 1.23 6.48 1.56
C ILE A 86 0.75 7.61 0.66
N GLY A 87 0.48 7.27 -0.59
CA GLY A 87 -0.09 8.14 -1.59
C GLY A 87 -1.59 7.98 -1.76
N TRP A 88 -2.17 8.85 -2.56
CA TRP A 88 -3.58 8.85 -2.92
C TRP A 88 -3.76 9.22 -4.38
N ALA A 89 -4.63 8.49 -5.06
CA ALA A 89 -4.97 8.75 -6.45
C ALA A 89 -6.43 8.41 -6.75
N LEU A 90 -7.01 9.11 -7.72
CA LEU A 90 -8.35 8.85 -8.24
C LEU A 90 -8.27 8.33 -9.67
N VAL A 91 -9.14 7.37 -9.99
CA VAL A 91 -9.23 6.70 -11.29
C VAL A 91 -10.68 6.68 -11.75
N ASP A 92 -10.94 7.08 -12.98
CA ASP A 92 -12.31 7.15 -13.53
C ASP A 92 -12.86 5.77 -13.92
N ASP A 93 -11.99 4.88 -14.45
CA ASP A 93 -12.35 3.56 -14.94
C ASP A 93 -11.39 2.51 -14.42
N ILE A 94 -11.87 1.63 -13.55
CA ILE A 94 -11.05 0.56 -12.97
C ILE A 94 -10.69 -0.55 -13.98
N THR A 95 -11.45 -0.66 -15.08
CA THR A 95 -11.17 -1.66 -16.13
C THR A 95 -9.98 -1.27 -17.01
N HIS A 96 -9.60 0.01 -16.98
CA HIS A 96 -8.43 0.58 -17.65
C HIS A 96 -7.72 1.57 -16.73
N ALA A 97 -7.49 1.15 -15.49
CA ALA A 97 -7.02 2.02 -14.43
C ALA A 97 -5.66 2.66 -14.74
N GLU A 98 -5.61 3.99 -14.69
CA GLU A 98 -4.40 4.79 -14.88
C GLU A 98 -4.34 5.93 -13.86
N ILE A 99 -3.27 5.96 -13.07
CA ILE A 99 -2.97 7.05 -12.16
C ILE A 99 -2.23 8.15 -12.91
N LYS A 100 -2.93 9.23 -13.19
CA LYS A 100 -2.36 10.43 -13.84
C LYS A 100 -1.71 11.37 -12.84
N GLU A 101 -2.34 11.50 -11.67
CA GLU A 101 -1.91 12.35 -10.55
C GLU A 101 -1.95 11.55 -9.25
N GLU A 102 -0.90 11.68 -8.49
CA GLU A 102 -0.70 11.02 -7.21
C GLU A 102 -0.15 12.02 -6.20
N LYS A 103 -0.73 12.07 -5.01
CA LYS A 103 -0.23 12.90 -3.90
C LYS A 103 0.09 12.06 -2.68
N ILE A 104 1.15 12.37 -1.97
CA ILE A 104 1.44 11.74 -0.68
C ILE A 104 0.54 12.36 0.39
N ILE A 105 -0.22 11.52 1.09
CA ILE A 105 -1.13 11.91 2.18
C ILE A 105 -0.58 11.57 3.56
N ASN A 106 0.28 10.56 3.65
CA ASN A 106 0.96 10.20 4.88
C ASN A 106 2.43 9.89 4.53
N ALA A 107 3.29 10.87 4.77
CA ALA A 107 4.69 10.84 4.37
C ALA A 107 5.53 9.94 5.29
N ARG A 108 6.76 9.67 4.87
CA ARG A 108 7.79 9.12 5.76
C ARG A 108 8.22 10.19 6.75
N HIS A 109 8.50 9.79 7.98
CA HIS A 109 8.97 10.68 9.05
C HIS A 109 10.26 10.15 9.66
N TYR A 110 11.32 10.96 9.56
CA TYR A 110 12.63 10.61 10.11
C TYR A 110 12.59 10.40 11.63
N HIS A 111 13.34 9.43 12.13
CA HIS A 111 13.36 8.99 13.52
C HIS A 111 12.04 8.43 14.07
N THR A 112 11.16 8.00 13.20
CA THR A 112 9.91 7.32 13.57
C THR A 112 9.87 5.90 13.03
N ILE A 113 8.77 5.18 13.35
CA ILE A 113 8.50 3.86 12.77
C ILE A 113 8.27 3.90 11.25
N GLN A 114 8.12 5.08 10.66
CA GLN A 114 7.79 5.32 9.24
C GLN A 114 8.99 5.89 8.45
N GLU A 115 10.21 5.81 8.97
CA GLU A 115 11.34 6.55 8.39
C GLU A 115 11.83 6.01 7.03
N VAL A 116 11.75 4.69 6.80
CA VAL A 116 12.23 4.07 5.56
C VAL A 116 11.09 3.84 4.57
N LYS A 117 10.01 3.24 5.04
CA LYS A 117 8.79 2.98 4.26
C LYS A 117 7.57 3.18 5.12
N ASN A 118 6.51 3.64 4.51
CA ASN A 118 5.20 3.83 5.12
C ASN A 118 4.15 3.38 4.11
N GLY A 119 3.44 2.31 4.38
CA GLY A 119 2.53 1.69 3.44
C GLY A 119 1.19 1.27 4.06
N GLU A 120 0.16 1.30 3.26
CA GLU A 120 -1.15 0.81 3.63
C GLU A 120 -1.13 -0.72 3.79
N GLY A 121 -1.98 -1.23 4.66
CA GLY A 121 -2.26 -2.66 4.79
C GLY A 121 -3.56 -3.02 4.07
N PRO A 122 -4.60 -3.52 4.77
CA PRO A 122 -5.91 -3.76 4.19
C PRO A 122 -6.64 -2.44 3.88
N HIS A 123 -7.79 -2.53 3.19
CA HIS A 123 -8.66 -1.38 3.01
C HIS A 123 -9.13 -0.81 4.36
N PRO A 124 -9.30 0.52 4.46
CA PRO A 124 -9.68 1.14 5.72
C PRO A 124 -11.09 0.74 6.17
N ILE A 125 -11.30 0.78 7.48
CA ILE A 125 -12.58 0.46 8.12
C ILE A 125 -13.33 1.77 8.38
N LYS A 126 -14.55 1.87 7.85
CA LYS A 126 -15.42 3.01 8.13
C LYS A 126 -15.93 2.97 9.56
N THR A 127 -15.76 4.07 10.29
CA THR A 127 -16.26 4.26 11.64
C THR A 127 -17.09 5.55 11.70
N ASP A 128 -17.76 5.81 12.82
CA ASP A 128 -18.49 7.07 13.06
C ASP A 128 -17.56 8.30 13.20
N LYS A 129 -16.27 8.10 13.36
CA LYS A 129 -15.27 9.15 13.59
C LYS A 129 -14.34 9.40 12.42
N GLY A 130 -14.23 8.47 11.49
CA GLY A 130 -13.31 8.53 10.37
C GLY A 130 -13.06 7.16 9.76
N TRP A 131 -12.19 7.13 8.77
CA TRP A 131 -11.64 5.91 8.21
C TRP A 131 -10.46 5.45 9.06
N LEU A 132 -10.60 4.29 9.69
CA LEU A 132 -9.53 3.67 10.47
C LEU A 132 -8.64 2.83 9.55
N HIS A 133 -7.36 3.14 9.52
CA HIS A 133 -6.35 2.46 8.74
C HIS A 133 -5.49 1.57 9.62
N LEU A 134 -5.16 0.39 9.12
CA LEU A 134 -4.09 -0.46 9.62
C LEU A 134 -2.96 -0.42 8.58
N ALA A 135 -1.83 0.12 8.97
CA ALA A 135 -0.70 0.36 8.09
C ALA A 135 0.59 -0.27 8.64
N HIS A 136 1.61 -0.37 7.80
CA HIS A 136 2.93 -0.81 8.23
C HIS A 136 3.95 0.31 8.08
N GLY A 137 4.75 0.46 9.11
CA GLY A 137 5.92 1.33 9.13
C GLY A 137 7.21 0.52 9.06
N VAL A 138 8.22 1.06 8.42
CA VAL A 138 9.53 0.43 8.29
C VAL A 138 10.62 1.36 8.77
N ARG A 139 11.44 0.86 9.66
CA ARG A 139 12.59 1.58 10.23
C ARG A 139 13.88 0.81 9.99
N GLY A 140 14.98 1.54 9.77
CA GLY A 140 16.34 1.00 9.79
C GLY A 140 16.79 0.66 11.20
N CYS A 141 17.44 -0.48 11.38
CA CYS A 141 18.10 -0.87 12.61
C CYS A 141 19.42 -1.60 12.30
N ALA A 142 20.27 -1.84 13.31
CA ALA A 142 21.59 -2.43 13.10
C ALA A 142 21.56 -3.81 12.43
N SER A 143 20.48 -4.57 12.61
CA SER A 143 20.26 -5.88 12.00
C SER A 143 19.53 -5.88 10.66
N GLY A 144 19.24 -4.70 10.08
CA GLY A 144 18.51 -4.56 8.83
C GLY A 144 17.25 -3.72 8.99
N LEU A 145 16.15 -4.12 8.33
CA LEU A 145 14.87 -3.42 8.42
C LEU A 145 13.97 -4.05 9.48
N ARG A 146 13.23 -3.20 10.19
CA ARG A 146 12.18 -3.61 11.11
C ARG A 146 10.84 -3.12 10.61
N TYR A 147 9.90 -4.04 10.45
CA TYR A 147 8.52 -3.76 10.06
C TYR A 147 7.60 -3.87 11.26
N VAL A 148 6.73 -2.89 11.42
CA VAL A 148 5.76 -2.83 12.50
C VAL A 148 4.40 -2.42 11.96
N LEU A 149 3.33 -2.84 12.63
CA LEU A 149 1.99 -2.36 12.32
C LEU A 149 1.64 -1.17 13.21
N TYR A 150 0.93 -0.23 12.63
CA TYR A 150 0.36 0.91 13.34
C TYR A 150 -1.02 1.26 12.79
N MET A 151 -1.75 2.10 13.52
CA MET A 151 -3.05 2.62 13.09
C MET A 151 -3.01 4.12 12.96
N TYR A 152 -3.73 4.65 11.98
CA TYR A 152 -4.01 6.08 11.84
C TYR A 152 -5.44 6.26 11.36
N MET A 153 -5.94 7.49 11.32
CA MET A 153 -7.32 7.77 10.89
C MET A 153 -7.36 8.94 9.93
N THR A 154 -8.20 8.81 8.90
CA THR A 154 -8.52 9.91 7.98
C THR A 154 -9.98 10.34 8.11
N SER A 155 -10.29 11.53 7.63
CA SER A 155 -11.64 12.09 7.67
C SER A 155 -12.61 11.30 6.78
N LEU A 156 -13.88 11.20 7.20
CA LEU A 156 -14.95 10.65 6.36
C LEU A 156 -15.26 11.55 5.16
N GLU A 157 -15.15 12.86 5.33
CA GLU A 157 -15.46 13.86 4.29
C GLU A 157 -14.31 14.00 3.28
N ASP A 158 -13.08 13.86 3.75
CA ASP A 158 -11.87 13.93 2.94
C ASP A 158 -10.90 12.81 3.34
N PRO A 159 -10.94 11.65 2.68
CA PRO A 159 -10.08 10.51 2.99
C PRO A 159 -8.58 10.80 2.82
N THR A 160 -8.21 11.95 2.28
CA THR A 160 -6.80 12.38 2.16
C THR A 160 -6.30 13.15 3.38
N LYS A 161 -7.21 13.53 4.29
CA LYS A 161 -6.89 14.31 5.48
C LYS A 161 -6.71 13.39 6.70
N VAL A 162 -5.48 13.26 7.15
CA VAL A 162 -5.18 12.56 8.42
C VAL A 162 -5.73 13.39 9.59
N ILE A 163 -6.55 12.78 10.43
CA ILE A 163 -7.19 13.39 11.60
C ILE A 163 -6.70 12.80 12.93
N ALA A 164 -6.08 11.63 12.90
CA ALA A 164 -5.40 11.05 14.04
C ALA A 164 -4.16 10.30 13.56
N GLU A 165 -3.05 10.55 14.25
CA GLU A 165 -1.76 9.92 13.97
C GLU A 165 -1.42 8.84 15.00
N PRO A 166 -0.51 7.91 14.66
CA PRO A 166 -0.15 6.84 15.58
C PRO A 166 0.57 7.37 16.81
N GLY A 167 0.16 6.92 17.99
CA GLY A 167 0.91 7.10 19.22
C GLY A 167 2.12 6.17 19.35
N GLY A 168 2.40 5.36 18.32
CA GLY A 168 3.43 4.34 18.28
C GLY A 168 2.99 3.17 17.38
N TYR A 169 3.53 2.00 17.63
CA TYR A 169 3.15 0.78 16.92
C TYR A 169 2.01 0.02 17.65
N LEU A 170 1.22 -0.71 16.86
CA LEU A 170 0.20 -1.63 17.37
C LEU A 170 0.81 -3.02 17.63
N LEU A 171 1.55 -3.53 16.65
CA LEU A 171 2.24 -4.82 16.72
C LEU A 171 3.67 -4.68 16.21
N VAL A 172 4.56 -5.40 16.87
CA VAL A 172 5.98 -5.50 16.52
C VAL A 172 6.39 -6.96 16.50
N PRO A 173 7.45 -7.33 15.77
CA PRO A 173 8.01 -8.66 15.87
C PRO A 173 8.47 -8.98 17.30
N GLU A 174 8.12 -10.17 17.81
CA GLU A 174 8.50 -10.63 19.13
C GLU A 174 8.94 -12.11 19.09
N GLY A 175 9.92 -12.49 19.94
CA GLY A 175 10.37 -13.86 20.09
C GLY A 175 10.79 -14.53 18.77
N PRO A 176 10.12 -15.61 18.33
CA PRO A 176 10.49 -16.33 17.11
C PRO A 176 10.27 -15.52 15.82
N GLU A 177 9.49 -14.44 15.84
CA GLU A 177 9.25 -13.57 14.69
C GLU A 177 10.47 -12.73 14.29
N TYR A 178 11.51 -12.71 15.14
CA TYR A 178 12.81 -12.14 14.77
C TYR A 178 13.59 -13.01 13.79
N ILE A 179 13.18 -14.26 13.59
CA ILE A 179 13.90 -15.29 12.82
C ILE A 179 12.95 -15.81 11.73
N GLY A 180 13.45 -15.94 10.50
CA GLY A 180 12.68 -16.45 9.37
C GLY A 180 13.32 -16.05 8.05
N ASP A 181 12.65 -16.36 6.94
CA ASP A 181 13.11 -15.97 5.60
C ASP A 181 13.17 -14.45 5.45
N VAL A 182 12.21 -13.76 6.07
CA VAL A 182 12.23 -12.31 6.24
C VAL A 182 12.21 -12.00 7.72
N MET A 183 13.37 -11.68 8.28
CA MET A 183 13.53 -11.43 9.70
C MET A 183 12.96 -10.09 10.12
N ASN A 184 12.48 -10.02 11.38
CA ASN A 184 12.08 -8.76 12.03
C ASN A 184 10.89 -8.05 11.36
N VAL A 185 9.91 -8.83 10.89
CA VAL A 185 8.76 -8.34 10.12
C VAL A 185 7.44 -8.79 10.74
N VAL A 186 6.57 -7.82 11.04
CA VAL A 186 5.12 -7.98 11.12
C VAL A 186 4.52 -7.10 10.03
N PHE A 187 3.72 -7.69 9.17
CA PHE A 187 3.21 -7.04 7.96
C PHE A 187 1.70 -7.23 7.81
N ALA A 188 0.99 -6.22 7.28
CA ALA A 188 -0.44 -6.24 6.98
C ALA A 188 -0.69 -5.94 5.51
#